data_4565edeb838d2c72207de39b6c979011
#
_entry.id   4565edeb838d2c72207de39b6c979011
#
_cell.length_a   1.000
_cell.length_b   1.000
_cell.length_c   1.000
_cell.angle_alpha   90.00
_cell.angle_beta   90.00
_cell.angle_gamma   90.00
#
_symmetry.space_group_name_H-M   'P 1'
#
loop_
_entity.id
_entity.type
_entity.pdbx_description
1 polymer ?
#
loop_
_entity_poly.entity_id
_entity_poly.type
_entity_poly.pdbx_seq_one_letter_code
_entity_poly.pdbx_strand_id
1 'polypeptide(L)'
;MRIVLTLLLFYVCMSIKAQQQDMTEMKKAIDLMQGMYGVTFVYDSSLVTAKPQALPLTGNSLQENLKRIFDGTGIKWEIRNEYVLLCRPDHYTFSGYVCENSGETLINVTVLDLNTLKGTLSNEHGFFSITLPEGKHKFRFSYIGYQDVVKEVDLSSNYKGVIYLKESSTSLKEVVVVADMNAPLRTTQTGKVSLTTEQLNTEFSLLSSPDLVKTLQSLPGVASGMELLSGMYVHGGKNDENLFLLDGTPLYQVNHLGGLFSAFNTDIIKNVDFYKSGFPARYGGRLSSVVDVRTKEGNTKEFHGTFSLGLLDGRIQFEGPIIKDKTSFNIAMRRSWADLITSPVFFLLNRSNPDDKKKVRYAFHDINGKITHRFSSNNKLSLSVFSGNDLLKAKARQVFDDGEHYDS
;
A
#
# COMPACT_ATOMS: atom_id res chain seq x y z
N MET A 1 59.21 -43.74 -18.47
CA MET A 1 58.87 -43.03 -17.26
C MET A 1 59.35 -41.54 -17.23
N ARG A 2 60.59 -41.22 -17.70
CA ARG A 2 61.08 -39.82 -17.77
C ARG A 2 60.35 -38.94 -18.76
N ILE A 3 59.93 -39.43 -19.92
CA ILE A 3 59.26 -38.63 -20.97
C ILE A 3 57.82 -38.25 -20.54
N VAL A 4 57.10 -39.11 -19.81
CA VAL A 4 55.72 -38.81 -19.31
C VAL A 4 55.78 -37.76 -18.21
N LEU A 5 56.83 -37.77 -17.38
CA LEU A 5 56.97 -36.76 -16.29
C LEU A 5 57.34 -35.39 -16.86
N THR A 6 58.13 -35.30 -17.96
CA THR A 6 58.47 -34.05 -18.62
C THR A 6 57.25 -33.48 -19.38
N LEU A 7 56.42 -34.28 -19.98
CA LEU A 7 55.16 -33.86 -20.61
C LEU A 7 54.11 -33.37 -19.58
N LEU A 8 54.04 -34.03 -18.43
CA LEU A 8 53.18 -33.59 -17.33
C LEU A 8 53.64 -32.24 -16.71
N LEU A 9 54.93 -32.07 -16.53
CA LEU A 9 55.53 -30.82 -16.07
C LEU A 9 55.30 -29.67 -17.09
N PHE A 10 55.39 -29.95 -18.38
CA PHE A 10 55.15 -28.99 -19.44
C PHE A 10 53.68 -28.60 -19.52
N TYR A 11 52.75 -29.55 -19.32
CA TYR A 11 51.32 -29.30 -19.28
C TYR A 11 50.90 -28.49 -18.02
N VAL A 12 51.49 -28.78 -16.85
CA VAL A 12 51.28 -28.00 -15.62
C VAL A 12 51.88 -26.59 -15.77
N CYS A 13 53.07 -26.43 -16.37
CA CYS A 13 53.64 -25.10 -16.66
C CYS A 13 52.83 -24.30 -17.69
N MET A 14 52.25 -24.97 -18.70
CA MET A 14 51.36 -24.29 -19.65
C MET A 14 50.06 -23.89 -19.00
N SER A 15 49.46 -24.72 -18.15
CA SER A 15 48.25 -24.41 -17.41
C SER A 15 48.47 -23.24 -16.43
N ILE A 16 49.61 -23.20 -15.74
CA ILE A 16 49.97 -22.08 -14.85
C ILE A 16 50.21 -20.81 -15.63
N LYS A 17 50.87 -20.86 -16.84
CA LYS A 17 51.01 -19.67 -17.69
C LYS A 17 49.69 -19.19 -18.27
N ALA A 18 48.77 -20.07 -18.67
CA ALA A 18 47.46 -19.69 -19.16
C ALA A 18 46.63 -19.04 -18.06
N GLN A 19 46.67 -19.57 -16.83
CA GLN A 19 46.00 -18.97 -15.67
C GLN A 19 46.60 -17.63 -15.24
N GLN A 20 47.94 -17.47 -15.39
CA GLN A 20 48.63 -16.23 -15.11
C GLN A 20 48.40 -15.17 -16.22
N GLN A 21 48.08 -15.57 -17.44
CA GLN A 21 47.82 -14.65 -18.55
C GLN A 21 46.44 -14.03 -18.52
N ASP A 22 45.43 -14.76 -18.02
CA ASP A 22 44.06 -14.22 -17.83
C ASP A 22 43.94 -13.31 -16.59
N MET A 23 44.75 -13.53 -15.55
CA MET A 23 44.85 -12.65 -14.37
C MET A 23 45.55 -11.31 -14.69
N THR A 24 46.26 -11.20 -15.80
CA THR A 24 47.11 -10.04 -16.12
C THR A 24 46.35 -8.85 -16.70
N GLU A 25 45.17 -8.98 -17.29
CA GLU A 25 44.52 -7.84 -17.95
C GLU A 25 43.88 -6.85 -16.96
N MET A 26 43.08 -7.34 -15.97
CA MET A 26 42.51 -6.47 -14.96
C MET A 26 43.58 -5.89 -14.03
N LYS A 27 44.58 -6.69 -13.65
CA LYS A 27 45.68 -6.22 -12.84
C LYS A 27 46.52 -5.18 -13.57
N LYS A 28 46.83 -5.37 -14.86
CA LYS A 28 47.52 -4.36 -15.69
C LYS A 28 46.73 -3.06 -15.79
N ALA A 29 45.39 -3.13 -15.92
CA ALA A 29 44.54 -1.95 -15.94
C ALA A 29 44.57 -1.18 -14.61
N ILE A 30 44.56 -1.90 -13.52
CA ILE A 30 44.66 -1.33 -12.16
C ILE A 30 46.07 -0.70 -11.98
N ASP A 31 47.13 -1.42 -12.30
CA ASP A 31 48.53 -0.92 -12.19
C ASP A 31 48.77 0.33 -13.05
N LEU A 32 48.19 0.37 -14.25
CA LEU A 32 48.25 1.54 -15.13
C LEU A 32 47.53 2.75 -14.52
N MET A 33 46.32 2.55 -13.94
CA MET A 33 45.58 3.62 -13.27
C MET A 33 46.31 4.11 -12.02
N GLN A 34 46.93 3.21 -11.25
CA GLN A 34 47.76 3.61 -10.11
C GLN A 34 48.90 4.52 -10.53
N GLY A 35 49.62 4.16 -11.63
CA GLY A 35 50.70 4.97 -12.17
C GLY A 35 50.28 6.30 -12.79
N MET A 36 49.10 6.33 -13.44
CA MET A 36 48.60 7.54 -14.12
C MET A 36 48.02 8.57 -13.14
N TYR A 37 47.36 8.12 -12.09
CA TYR A 37 46.58 8.98 -11.19
C TYR A 37 47.16 9.10 -9.79
N GLY A 38 48.23 8.36 -9.44
CA GLY A 38 48.85 8.39 -8.12
C GLY A 38 47.93 7.86 -6.99
N VAL A 39 47.01 6.95 -7.33
CA VAL A 39 46.04 6.34 -6.38
C VAL A 39 46.45 4.91 -6.03
N THR A 40 46.04 4.43 -4.88
CA THR A 40 46.26 3.05 -4.43
C THR A 40 44.94 2.27 -4.46
N PHE A 41 44.92 1.16 -5.21
CA PHE A 41 43.73 0.30 -5.21
C PHE A 41 43.76 -0.70 -4.04
N VAL A 42 42.65 -0.78 -3.29
CA VAL A 42 42.43 -1.73 -2.21
C VAL A 42 41.30 -2.65 -2.62
N TYR A 43 41.57 -3.93 -2.76
CA TYR A 43 40.63 -4.92 -3.25
C TYR A 43 40.97 -6.33 -2.75
N ASP A 44 39.96 -7.23 -2.73
CA ASP A 44 40.15 -8.65 -2.56
C ASP A 44 40.73 -9.26 -3.84
N SER A 45 41.71 -10.14 -3.72
CA SER A 45 42.36 -10.78 -4.87
C SER A 45 41.42 -11.55 -5.79
N SER A 46 40.30 -12.02 -5.26
CA SER A 46 39.23 -12.69 -6.02
C SER A 46 38.52 -11.79 -7.02
N LEU A 47 38.54 -10.46 -6.85
CA LEU A 47 37.89 -9.51 -7.73
C LEU A 47 38.68 -9.32 -9.06
N VAL A 48 39.98 -9.62 -9.08
CA VAL A 48 40.86 -9.41 -10.24
C VAL A 48 40.70 -10.49 -11.33
N THR A 49 39.91 -11.54 -11.07
CA THR A 49 39.63 -12.61 -12.04
C THR A 49 38.61 -12.21 -13.11
N ALA A 50 37.88 -11.10 -12.93
CA ALA A 50 36.94 -10.60 -13.92
C ALA A 50 37.66 -9.99 -15.12
N LYS A 51 37.14 -10.19 -16.34
CA LYS A 51 37.69 -9.52 -17.55
C LYS A 51 37.24 -8.06 -17.57
N PRO A 52 38.15 -7.10 -17.80
CA PRO A 52 37.77 -5.71 -17.95
C PRO A 52 36.96 -5.53 -19.24
N GLN A 53 35.92 -4.68 -19.20
CA GLN A 53 35.03 -4.49 -20.34
C GLN A 53 35.59 -3.62 -21.44
N ALA A 54 36.60 -2.77 -21.15
CA ALA A 54 37.22 -1.88 -22.15
C ALA A 54 38.70 -1.58 -21.86
N LEU A 55 39.54 -1.92 -22.78
CA LEU A 55 40.92 -1.45 -22.91
C LEU A 55 41.09 -0.87 -24.33
N PRO A 56 41.82 0.26 -24.56
CA PRO A 56 42.71 1.01 -23.68
C PRO A 56 41.98 2.07 -22.81
N LEU A 57 42.73 2.61 -21.80
CA LEU A 57 42.28 3.72 -20.95
C LEU A 57 42.25 5.02 -21.78
N THR A 58 41.07 5.45 -22.19
CA THR A 58 40.85 6.62 -23.05
C THR A 58 40.08 7.74 -22.36
N GLY A 59 39.69 7.55 -21.10
CA GLY A 59 38.96 8.56 -20.32
C GLY A 59 39.92 9.67 -19.83
N ASN A 60 39.39 10.91 -19.76
CA ASN A 60 40.14 12.08 -19.32
C ASN A 60 40.27 12.20 -17.80
N SER A 61 39.54 11.35 -17.04
CA SER A 61 39.57 11.34 -15.57
C SER A 61 39.61 9.92 -15.01
N LEU A 62 40.05 9.80 -13.74
CA LEU A 62 40.04 8.55 -13.00
C LEU A 62 38.62 7.96 -12.93
N GLN A 63 37.63 8.79 -12.62
CA GLN A 63 36.24 8.34 -12.49
C GLN A 63 35.68 7.80 -13.81
N GLU A 64 36.03 8.42 -14.94
CA GLU A 64 35.58 7.98 -16.26
C GLU A 64 36.18 6.63 -16.65
N ASN A 65 37.48 6.45 -16.37
CA ASN A 65 38.18 5.18 -16.61
C ASN A 65 37.66 4.07 -15.67
N LEU A 66 37.43 4.35 -14.38
CA LEU A 66 36.84 3.41 -13.44
C LEU A 66 35.47 2.95 -13.92
N LYS A 67 34.60 3.89 -14.33
CA LYS A 67 33.29 3.57 -14.86
C LYS A 67 33.38 2.65 -16.09
N ARG A 68 34.26 2.93 -17.02
CA ARG A 68 34.39 2.13 -18.25
C ARG A 68 34.98 0.74 -18.04
N ILE A 69 35.90 0.58 -17.09
CA ILE A 69 36.53 -0.72 -16.81
C ILE A 69 35.60 -1.63 -16.00
N PHE A 70 34.91 -1.06 -15.00
CA PHE A 70 34.13 -1.84 -14.06
C PHE A 70 32.62 -1.92 -14.43
N ASP A 71 32.20 -1.19 -15.47
CA ASP A 71 30.81 -1.26 -15.95
C ASP A 71 30.51 -2.71 -16.41
N GLY A 72 29.33 -3.25 -15.95
CA GLY A 72 28.92 -4.63 -16.24
C GLY A 72 29.74 -5.75 -15.56
N THR A 73 30.78 -5.45 -14.80
CA THR A 73 31.58 -6.47 -14.07
C THR A 73 30.99 -6.83 -12.70
N GLY A 74 30.00 -6.07 -12.20
CA GLY A 74 29.45 -6.19 -10.85
C GLY A 74 30.36 -5.64 -9.75
N ILE A 75 31.54 -5.14 -10.09
CA ILE A 75 32.48 -4.51 -9.16
C ILE A 75 32.07 -3.05 -8.95
N LYS A 76 31.88 -2.64 -7.71
CA LYS A 76 31.70 -1.23 -7.32
C LYS A 76 33.01 -0.64 -6.85
N TRP A 77 33.15 0.64 -7.03
CA TRP A 77 34.34 1.38 -6.60
C TRP A 77 33.92 2.63 -5.80
N GLU A 78 34.75 2.97 -4.83
CA GLU A 78 34.64 4.19 -4.03
C GLU A 78 36.01 4.84 -3.91
N ILE A 79 36.10 6.15 -4.20
CA ILE A 79 37.31 6.91 -4.05
C ILE A 79 37.32 7.57 -2.68
N ARG A 80 38.33 7.25 -1.87
CA ARG A 80 38.56 7.86 -0.54
C ARG A 80 40.00 8.41 -0.52
N ASN A 81 40.14 9.72 -0.68
CA ASN A 81 41.44 10.40 -0.80
C ASN A 81 42.30 9.77 -1.91
N GLU A 82 43.44 9.18 -1.55
CA GLU A 82 44.39 8.50 -2.47
C GLU A 82 44.06 7.01 -2.68
N TYR A 83 42.94 6.50 -2.07
CA TYR A 83 42.59 5.09 -2.16
C TYR A 83 41.34 4.89 -3.04
N VAL A 84 41.40 3.89 -3.91
CA VAL A 84 40.23 3.38 -4.65
C VAL A 84 39.90 2.00 -4.10
N LEU A 85 38.77 1.94 -3.39
CA LEU A 85 38.24 0.70 -2.81
C LEU A 85 37.40 -0.03 -3.84
N LEU A 86 37.74 -1.28 -4.18
CA LEU A 86 36.90 -2.14 -5.02
C LEU A 86 36.19 -3.16 -4.18
N CYS A 87 34.89 -3.29 -4.36
CA CYS A 87 34.07 -4.29 -3.70
C CYS A 87 33.02 -4.87 -4.63
N ARG A 88 32.63 -6.12 -4.43
CA ARG A 88 31.46 -6.69 -5.07
C ARG A 88 30.39 -6.76 -4.00
N PRO A 89 29.21 -6.14 -4.20
CA PRO A 89 28.16 -6.29 -3.23
C PRO A 89 27.65 -7.74 -3.22
N ASP A 90 27.64 -8.36 -2.06
CA ASP A 90 27.10 -9.71 -1.88
C ASP A 90 25.57 -9.75 -1.89
N HIS A 91 24.94 -8.58 -1.92
CA HIS A 91 23.49 -8.42 -1.83
C HIS A 91 23.02 -7.40 -2.86
N TYR A 92 21.89 -7.72 -3.51
CA TYR A 92 21.23 -6.84 -4.46
C TYR A 92 19.78 -6.62 -4.07
N THR A 93 19.24 -5.48 -4.51
CA THR A 93 17.87 -5.08 -4.18
C THR A 93 16.96 -5.32 -5.37
N PHE A 94 15.89 -6.10 -5.12
CA PHE A 94 14.72 -6.13 -5.98
C PHE A 94 13.70 -5.13 -5.45
N SER A 95 13.32 -4.17 -6.27
CA SER A 95 12.32 -3.15 -5.91
C SER A 95 11.35 -2.90 -7.06
N GLY A 96 10.20 -2.34 -6.74
CA GLY A 96 9.22 -2.01 -7.77
C GLY A 96 7.84 -1.71 -7.21
N TYR A 97 6.87 -1.76 -8.10
CA TYR A 97 5.48 -1.51 -7.77
C TYR A 97 4.63 -2.75 -8.04
N VAL A 98 3.67 -3.00 -7.15
CA VAL A 98 2.62 -3.99 -7.39
C VAL A 98 1.35 -3.24 -7.76
N CYS A 99 0.78 -3.61 -8.90
CA CYS A 99 -0.40 -2.98 -9.46
C CYS A 99 -1.45 -4.05 -9.78
N GLU A 100 -2.69 -3.64 -9.78
CA GLU A 100 -3.77 -4.36 -10.41
C GLU A 100 -3.74 -4.18 -11.93
N ASN A 101 -4.45 -5.02 -12.68
CA ASN A 101 -4.59 -4.88 -14.13
C ASN A 101 -5.23 -3.54 -14.55
N SER A 102 -6.06 -2.95 -13.71
CA SER A 102 -6.62 -1.59 -13.86
C SER A 102 -5.56 -0.47 -13.88
N GLY A 103 -4.33 -0.79 -13.42
CA GLY A 103 -3.24 0.17 -13.25
C GLY A 103 -3.18 0.76 -11.83
N GLU A 104 -4.16 0.48 -10.97
CA GLU A 104 -4.13 0.91 -9.58
C GLU A 104 -3.05 0.16 -8.79
N THR A 105 -2.31 0.88 -7.94
CA THR A 105 -1.27 0.27 -7.10
C THR A 105 -1.88 -0.46 -5.92
N LEU A 106 -1.36 -1.63 -5.57
CA LEU A 106 -1.86 -2.45 -4.46
C LEU A 106 -1.01 -2.27 -3.19
N ILE A 107 -1.69 -2.04 -2.08
CA ILE A 107 -1.11 -1.79 -0.75
C ILE A 107 -1.08 -3.11 0.04
N ASN A 108 -0.04 -3.32 0.86
CA ASN A 108 0.11 -4.50 1.71
C ASN A 108 0.16 -5.85 0.94
N VAL A 109 0.58 -5.85 -0.32
CA VAL A 109 0.86 -7.09 -1.04
C VAL A 109 2.06 -7.77 -0.41
N THR A 110 1.93 -9.05 -0.09
CA THR A 110 3.03 -9.86 0.42
C THR A 110 3.97 -10.22 -0.72
N VAL A 111 5.24 -9.86 -0.59
CA VAL A 111 6.34 -10.23 -1.49
C VAL A 111 7.26 -11.16 -0.73
N LEU A 112 7.23 -12.45 -1.05
CA LEU A 112 7.98 -13.50 -0.36
C LEU A 112 8.97 -14.16 -1.32
N ASP A 113 10.24 -14.17 -0.95
CA ASP A 113 11.23 -15.03 -1.61
C ASP A 113 11.08 -16.48 -1.11
N LEU A 114 10.74 -17.38 -2.01
CA LEU A 114 10.50 -18.80 -1.71
C LEU A 114 11.80 -19.57 -1.39
N ASN A 115 12.96 -19.02 -1.77
CA ASN A 115 14.25 -19.68 -1.53
C ASN A 115 14.76 -19.39 -0.12
N THR A 116 14.69 -18.12 0.32
CA THR A 116 15.22 -17.70 1.63
C THR A 116 14.14 -17.52 2.69
N LEU A 117 12.86 -17.59 2.32
CA LEU A 117 11.69 -17.32 3.15
C LEU A 117 11.69 -15.89 3.76
N LYS A 118 12.47 -14.99 3.18
CA LYS A 118 12.43 -13.55 3.53
C LYS A 118 11.34 -12.88 2.72
N GLY A 119 10.66 -11.93 3.33
CA GLY A 119 9.58 -11.21 2.67
C GLY A 119 9.51 -9.75 3.07
N THR A 120 8.73 -9.00 2.30
CA THR A 120 8.36 -7.61 2.56
C THR A 120 6.92 -7.39 2.14
N LEU A 121 6.35 -6.25 2.52
CA LEU A 121 5.03 -5.81 2.08
C LEU A 121 5.16 -4.60 1.17
N SER A 122 4.25 -4.45 0.21
CA SER A 122 4.13 -3.20 -0.52
C SER A 122 3.59 -2.10 0.41
N ASN A 123 4.13 -0.89 0.29
CA ASN A 123 3.76 0.25 1.10
C ASN A 123 2.46 0.92 0.61
N GLU A 124 2.08 2.04 1.22
CA GLU A 124 0.90 2.85 0.87
C GLU A 124 0.86 3.35 -0.59
N HIS A 125 1.98 3.29 -1.29
CA HIS A 125 2.08 3.64 -2.71
C HIS A 125 2.17 2.41 -3.62
N GLY A 126 2.04 1.20 -3.06
CA GLY A 126 2.23 -0.06 -3.78
C GLY A 126 3.69 -0.40 -4.07
N PHE A 127 4.66 0.36 -3.51
CA PHE A 127 6.08 0.13 -3.70
C PHE A 127 6.60 -0.91 -2.71
N PHE A 128 7.42 -1.84 -3.20
CA PHE A 128 8.15 -2.81 -2.38
C PHE A 128 9.65 -2.74 -2.64
N SER A 129 10.44 -3.17 -1.67
CA SER A 129 11.89 -3.28 -1.78
C SER A 129 12.38 -4.41 -0.88
N ILE A 130 13.15 -5.32 -1.43
CA ILE A 130 13.76 -6.43 -0.71
C ILE A 130 15.21 -6.60 -1.16
N THR A 131 16.12 -6.73 -0.20
CA THR A 131 17.56 -6.92 -0.45
C THR A 131 17.96 -8.32 -0.05
N LEU A 132 18.52 -9.08 -1.00
CA LEU A 132 18.87 -10.49 -0.87
C LEU A 132 20.28 -10.74 -1.42
N PRO A 133 20.91 -11.86 -1.05
CA PRO A 133 22.19 -12.27 -1.62
C PRO A 133 22.14 -12.38 -3.15
N GLU A 134 23.29 -12.31 -3.80
CA GLU A 134 23.41 -12.57 -5.24
C GLU A 134 22.90 -13.97 -5.58
N GLY A 135 22.11 -14.09 -6.66
CA GLY A 135 21.63 -15.39 -7.15
C GLY A 135 20.24 -15.35 -7.76
N LYS A 136 19.75 -16.54 -8.13
CA LYS A 136 18.40 -16.72 -8.67
C LYS A 136 17.40 -16.87 -7.52
N HIS A 137 16.43 -15.98 -7.49
CA HIS A 137 15.37 -15.94 -6.49
C HIS A 137 14.00 -16.14 -7.13
N LYS A 138 13.11 -16.75 -6.38
CA LYS A 138 11.74 -17.03 -6.80
C LYS A 138 10.77 -16.30 -5.88
N PHE A 139 10.21 -15.19 -6.34
CA PHE A 139 9.32 -14.33 -5.57
C PHE A 139 7.87 -14.72 -5.79
N ARG A 140 7.13 -14.91 -4.70
CA ARG A 140 5.68 -15.01 -4.71
C ARG A 140 5.07 -13.69 -4.25
N PHE A 141 4.16 -13.17 -5.07
CA PHE A 141 3.33 -12.01 -4.77
C PHE A 141 1.93 -12.51 -4.46
N SER A 142 1.44 -12.24 -3.26
CA SER A 142 0.11 -12.67 -2.81
C SER A 142 -0.65 -11.54 -2.15
N TYR A 143 -1.95 -11.46 -2.46
CA TYR A 143 -2.86 -10.47 -1.91
C TYR A 143 -4.27 -11.05 -1.85
N ILE A 144 -5.03 -10.71 -0.79
CA ILE A 144 -6.40 -11.21 -0.59
C ILE A 144 -7.28 -10.74 -1.74
N GLY A 145 -8.06 -11.66 -2.33
CA GLY A 145 -8.90 -11.36 -3.48
C GLY A 145 -8.19 -11.44 -4.84
N TYR A 146 -6.89 -11.74 -4.88
CA TYR A 146 -6.08 -11.79 -6.10
C TYR A 146 -5.43 -13.15 -6.31
N GLN A 147 -5.10 -13.46 -7.55
CA GLN A 147 -4.33 -14.65 -7.91
C GLN A 147 -2.86 -14.43 -7.58
N ASP A 148 -2.25 -15.42 -6.94
CA ASP A 148 -0.81 -15.40 -6.67
C ASP A 148 0.00 -15.37 -7.96
N VAL A 149 1.00 -14.48 -8.01
CA VAL A 149 1.97 -14.40 -9.11
C VAL A 149 3.34 -14.84 -8.59
N VAL A 150 3.97 -15.75 -9.32
CA VAL A 150 5.35 -16.17 -9.03
C VAL A 150 6.26 -15.67 -10.14
N LYS A 151 7.34 -14.97 -9.75
CA LYS A 151 8.34 -14.42 -10.69
C LYS A 151 9.74 -14.86 -10.28
N GLU A 152 10.50 -15.37 -11.23
CA GLU A 152 11.92 -15.65 -11.07
C GLU A 152 12.73 -14.41 -11.47
N VAL A 153 13.70 -14.05 -10.65
CA VAL A 153 14.60 -12.90 -10.85
C VAL A 153 16.02 -13.32 -10.52
N ASP A 154 16.94 -13.05 -11.43
CA ASP A 154 18.37 -13.21 -11.21
C ASP A 154 18.93 -11.91 -10.63
N LEU A 155 19.32 -11.93 -9.36
CA LEU A 155 19.86 -10.79 -8.63
C LEU A 155 21.38 -10.74 -8.76
N SER A 156 21.88 -10.58 -10.00
CA SER A 156 23.28 -10.25 -10.26
C SER A 156 23.55 -8.73 -10.21
N SER A 157 22.48 -7.94 -10.17
CA SER A 157 22.48 -6.47 -10.01
C SER A 157 21.14 -6.03 -9.41
N ASN A 158 21.05 -4.74 -9.01
CA ASN A 158 19.78 -4.18 -8.57
C ASN A 158 18.73 -4.26 -9.68
N TYR A 159 17.60 -4.89 -9.39
CA TYR A 159 16.51 -5.08 -10.35
C TYR A 159 15.30 -4.23 -9.97
N LYS A 160 14.68 -3.58 -10.96
CA LYS A 160 13.43 -2.84 -10.80
C LYS A 160 12.36 -3.40 -11.72
N GLY A 161 11.13 -3.54 -11.22
CA GLY A 161 10.04 -4.05 -12.04
C GLY A 161 8.66 -3.68 -11.53
N VAL A 162 7.67 -3.78 -12.41
CA VAL A 162 6.26 -3.66 -12.05
C VAL A 162 5.63 -5.06 -12.13
N ILE A 163 4.87 -5.40 -11.11
CA ILE A 163 4.17 -6.68 -11.01
C ILE A 163 2.67 -6.40 -11.08
N TYR A 164 1.99 -7.10 -11.96
CA TYR A 164 0.54 -7.01 -12.10
C TYR A 164 -0.13 -8.22 -11.47
N LEU A 165 -1.05 -8.01 -10.55
CA LEU A 165 -1.92 -9.03 -10.00
C LEU A 165 -3.28 -8.96 -10.68
N LYS A 166 -3.89 -10.12 -10.88
CA LYS A 166 -5.23 -10.26 -11.45
C LYS A 166 -6.19 -10.63 -10.34
N GLU A 167 -7.35 -9.98 -10.30
CA GLU A 167 -8.41 -10.37 -9.37
C GLU A 167 -8.79 -11.85 -9.55
N SER A 168 -9.02 -12.49 -8.42
CA SER A 168 -9.54 -13.87 -8.41
C SER A 168 -11.06 -13.82 -8.45
N SER A 169 -11.65 -14.19 -9.57
CA SER A 169 -13.10 -14.34 -9.70
C SER A 169 -13.67 -15.58 -8.97
N THR A 170 -12.83 -16.27 -8.22
CA THR A 170 -13.27 -17.43 -7.47
C THR A 170 -14.12 -16.94 -6.30
N SER A 171 -15.43 -17.16 -6.42
CA SER A 171 -16.41 -17.13 -5.31
C SER A 171 -15.73 -17.62 -4.04
N LEU A 172 -15.83 -16.85 -2.98
CA LEU A 172 -15.33 -17.12 -1.65
C LEU A 172 -15.56 -18.60 -1.26
N LYS A 173 -14.59 -19.44 -1.52
CA LYS A 173 -14.39 -20.57 -0.61
C LYS A 173 -14.15 -19.87 0.72
N GLU A 174 -14.98 -20.25 1.71
CA GLU A 174 -14.87 -19.90 3.10
C GLU A 174 -13.45 -19.41 3.40
N VAL A 175 -13.29 -18.10 3.55
CA VAL A 175 -12.02 -17.53 3.99
C VAL A 175 -11.93 -18.02 5.43
N VAL A 176 -11.45 -19.22 5.59
CA VAL A 176 -10.80 -19.60 6.82
C VAL A 176 -9.69 -18.56 6.93
N VAL A 177 -9.95 -17.55 7.74
CA VAL A 177 -8.91 -16.67 8.27
C VAL A 177 -8.02 -17.61 9.07
N VAL A 178 -7.15 -18.31 8.38
CA VAL A 178 -5.94 -18.83 8.98
C VAL A 178 -5.20 -17.55 9.31
N ALA A 179 -5.53 -17.02 10.49
CA ALA A 179 -4.67 -16.06 11.14
C ALA A 179 -3.31 -16.75 11.09
N ASP A 180 -2.42 -16.26 10.20
CA ASP A 180 -1.03 -16.71 10.22
C ASP A 180 -0.56 -16.32 11.62
N MET A 181 -0.57 -17.31 12.52
CA MET A 181 -0.19 -17.12 13.94
C MET A 181 1.22 -16.52 14.04
N ASN A 182 1.98 -16.55 12.95
CA ASN A 182 3.28 -15.94 12.80
C ASN A 182 3.25 -14.51 12.21
N ALA A 183 2.11 -14.02 11.71
CA ALA A 183 2.02 -12.66 11.16
C ALA A 183 2.39 -11.58 12.19
N PRO A 184 1.96 -11.64 13.48
CA PRO A 184 2.39 -10.71 14.50
C PRO A 184 3.88 -10.75 14.81
N LEU A 185 4.53 -11.89 14.63
CA LEU A 185 5.96 -12.06 14.88
C LEU A 185 6.84 -11.50 13.76
N ARG A 186 6.28 -11.24 12.59
CA ARG A 186 6.99 -10.74 11.40
C ARG A 186 6.81 -9.25 11.15
N THR A 187 5.85 -8.60 11.82
CA THR A 187 5.63 -7.17 11.70
C THR A 187 6.37 -6.42 12.80
N THR A 188 7.16 -5.43 12.43
CA THR A 188 7.85 -4.54 13.38
C THR A 188 6.89 -3.58 14.09
N GLN A 189 5.65 -3.48 13.64
CA GLN A 189 4.60 -2.64 14.22
C GLN A 189 3.56 -3.48 14.94
N THR A 190 3.72 -3.63 16.24
CA THR A 190 2.71 -4.22 17.13
C THR A 190 1.51 -3.26 17.23
N GLY A 191 0.30 -3.81 17.14
CA GLY A 191 -0.94 -3.01 17.28
C GLY A 191 -1.49 -2.40 15.99
N LYS A 192 -0.86 -2.62 14.82
CA LYS A 192 -1.42 -2.27 13.51
C LYS A 192 -2.32 -3.41 13.00
N VAL A 193 -3.53 -3.05 12.53
CA VAL A 193 -4.43 -3.93 11.78
C VAL A 193 -4.70 -3.26 10.44
N SER A 194 -4.52 -3.97 9.35
CA SER A 194 -4.87 -3.47 8.00
C SER A 194 -6.08 -4.23 7.49
N LEU A 195 -7.09 -3.49 7.00
CA LEU A 195 -8.32 -4.04 6.43
C LEU A 195 -8.39 -3.70 4.95
N THR A 196 -8.69 -4.70 4.13
CA THR A 196 -8.93 -4.52 2.69
C THR A 196 -10.41 -4.25 2.41
N THR A 197 -10.72 -3.81 1.19
CA THR A 197 -12.11 -3.60 0.73
C THR A 197 -12.95 -4.87 0.88
N GLU A 198 -12.39 -6.05 0.54
CA GLU A 198 -13.08 -7.32 0.62
C GLU A 198 -13.45 -7.66 2.06
N GLN A 199 -12.52 -7.45 3.00
CA GLN A 199 -12.78 -7.68 4.43
C GLN A 199 -13.86 -6.75 4.97
N LEU A 200 -13.88 -5.47 4.57
CA LEU A 200 -14.91 -4.52 4.96
C LEU A 200 -16.29 -4.92 4.42
N ASN A 201 -16.37 -5.45 3.20
CA ASN A 201 -17.62 -5.82 2.55
C ASN A 201 -18.17 -7.18 3.03
N THR A 202 -17.39 -8.01 3.73
CA THR A 202 -17.85 -9.27 4.31
C THR A 202 -18.60 -9.09 5.64
N GLU A 203 -18.46 -7.93 6.28
CA GLU A 203 -19.17 -7.64 7.52
C GLU A 203 -20.69 -7.54 7.29
N PHE A 204 -21.43 -8.26 8.11
CA PHE A 204 -22.90 -8.27 8.03
C PHE A 204 -23.47 -6.96 8.57
N SER A 205 -24.23 -6.26 7.74
CA SER A 205 -25.00 -5.08 8.15
C SER A 205 -26.49 -5.34 7.97
N LEU A 206 -27.26 -5.28 9.05
CA LEU A 206 -28.68 -5.63 9.04
C LEU A 206 -29.55 -4.58 8.33
N LEU A 207 -29.23 -3.31 8.46
CA LEU A 207 -30.12 -2.21 8.06
C LEU A 207 -29.53 -1.30 6.98
N SER A 208 -28.23 -1.31 6.82
CA SER A 208 -27.48 -0.38 5.97
C SER A 208 -26.34 -1.10 5.25
N SER A 209 -25.55 -0.34 4.54
CA SER A 209 -24.28 -0.79 3.99
C SER A 209 -23.27 -1.20 5.08
N PRO A 210 -22.24 -2.00 4.77
CA PRO A 210 -21.12 -2.25 5.66
C PRO A 210 -20.57 -0.93 6.21
N ASP A 211 -20.22 -0.92 7.49
CA ASP A 211 -19.82 0.29 8.21
C ASP A 211 -18.41 0.12 8.79
N LEU A 212 -17.49 0.99 8.37
CA LEU A 212 -16.09 0.93 8.78
C LEU A 212 -15.94 0.99 10.32
N VAL A 213 -16.63 1.92 10.98
CA VAL A 213 -16.46 2.11 12.43
C VAL A 213 -16.97 0.90 13.19
N LYS A 214 -18.07 0.29 12.75
CA LYS A 214 -18.58 -0.95 13.34
C LYS A 214 -17.65 -2.13 13.12
N THR A 215 -17.05 -2.24 11.94
CA THR A 215 -16.00 -3.25 11.69
C THR A 215 -14.81 -3.07 12.63
N LEU A 216 -14.37 -1.83 12.86
CA LEU A 216 -13.27 -1.57 13.80
C LEU A 216 -13.66 -1.88 15.26
N GLN A 217 -14.91 -1.65 15.64
CA GLN A 217 -15.42 -1.98 16.97
C GLN A 217 -15.47 -3.49 17.26
N SER A 218 -15.57 -4.34 16.23
CA SER A 218 -15.53 -5.80 16.39
C SER A 218 -14.12 -6.34 16.69
N LEU A 219 -13.08 -5.51 16.53
CA LEU A 219 -11.70 -5.92 16.72
C LEU A 219 -11.31 -6.02 18.22
N PRO A 220 -10.47 -6.98 18.60
CA PRO A 220 -9.99 -7.10 19.98
C PRO A 220 -9.31 -5.82 20.49
N GLY A 221 -9.66 -5.38 21.70
CA GLY A 221 -9.12 -4.16 22.33
C GLY A 221 -9.82 -2.87 21.93
N VAL A 222 -10.93 -2.98 21.19
CA VAL A 222 -11.82 -1.86 20.85
C VAL A 222 -13.15 -2.09 21.52
N ALA A 223 -13.66 -1.11 22.24
CA ALA A 223 -14.98 -1.15 22.85
C ALA A 223 -15.92 -0.16 22.15
N SER A 224 -17.16 -0.55 21.94
CA SER A 224 -18.25 0.34 21.56
C SER A 224 -18.82 1.04 22.79
N GLY A 225 -19.33 2.26 22.64
CA GLY A 225 -20.02 2.96 23.72
C GLY A 225 -21.39 2.33 24.04
N MET A 226 -22.44 2.85 23.41
CA MET A 226 -23.79 2.24 23.44
C MET A 226 -23.99 1.44 22.15
N GLU A 227 -24.86 0.40 22.21
CA GLU A 227 -25.12 -0.50 21.07
C GLU A 227 -25.53 0.19 19.75
N LEU A 228 -26.07 1.41 19.83
CA LEU A 228 -26.52 2.20 18.67
C LEU A 228 -25.65 3.43 18.38
N LEU A 229 -24.76 3.83 19.28
CA LEU A 229 -23.93 5.02 19.13
C LEU A 229 -22.48 4.62 18.87
N SER A 230 -21.90 5.11 17.80
CA SER A 230 -20.57 4.72 17.32
C SER A 230 -19.41 5.38 18.07
N GLY A 231 -19.45 5.47 19.39
CA GLY A 231 -18.27 5.77 20.17
C GLY A 231 -17.24 4.63 20.03
N MET A 232 -16.03 4.94 19.65
CA MET A 232 -14.93 3.97 19.57
C MET A 232 -13.92 4.26 20.69
N TYR A 233 -13.75 3.29 21.58
CA TYR A 233 -12.87 3.36 22.74
C TYR A 233 -11.77 2.32 22.58
N VAL A 234 -10.55 2.76 22.34
CA VAL A 234 -9.42 1.88 22.04
C VAL A 234 -8.49 1.84 23.24
N HIS A 235 -8.24 0.64 23.78
CA HIS A 235 -7.40 0.40 24.95
C HIS A 235 -7.70 1.33 26.15
N GLY A 236 -8.99 1.67 26.36
CA GLY A 236 -9.45 2.56 27.44
C GLY A 236 -9.33 4.05 27.15
N GLY A 237 -8.87 4.45 25.98
CA GLY A 237 -8.89 5.85 25.52
C GLY A 237 -10.28 6.33 25.18
N LYS A 238 -10.50 7.66 25.15
CA LYS A 238 -11.80 8.27 24.84
C LYS A 238 -12.06 8.32 23.34
N ASN A 239 -13.34 8.48 22.99
CA ASN A 239 -13.77 8.54 21.58
C ASN A 239 -13.11 9.71 20.81
N ASP A 240 -12.94 10.86 21.45
CA ASP A 240 -12.31 12.06 20.90
C ASP A 240 -10.77 11.98 20.83
N GLU A 241 -10.18 10.95 21.41
CA GLU A 241 -8.73 10.69 21.37
C GLU A 241 -8.30 9.85 20.15
N ASN A 242 -9.23 9.42 19.30
CA ASN A 242 -8.95 8.71 18.07
C ASN A 242 -8.75 9.69 16.90
N LEU A 243 -7.76 9.45 16.06
CA LEU A 243 -7.52 10.21 14.83
C LEU A 243 -8.07 9.43 13.64
N PHE A 244 -9.03 10.02 12.95
CA PHE A 244 -9.52 9.49 11.67
C PHE A 244 -8.98 10.33 10.54
N LEU A 245 -8.37 9.67 9.56
CA LEU A 245 -7.82 10.31 8.36
C LEU A 245 -8.51 9.73 7.13
N LEU A 246 -8.87 10.59 6.19
CA LEU A 246 -9.32 10.23 4.85
C LEU A 246 -8.31 10.79 3.84
N ASP A 247 -7.59 9.91 3.15
CA ASP A 247 -6.48 10.26 2.25
C ASP A 247 -5.46 11.22 2.92
N GLY A 248 -5.16 11.00 4.22
CA GLY A 248 -4.22 11.79 5.00
C GLY A 248 -4.78 13.10 5.58
N THR A 249 -6.05 13.44 5.31
CA THR A 249 -6.72 14.63 5.85
C THR A 249 -7.55 14.25 7.08
N PRO A 250 -7.40 14.95 8.22
CA PRO A 250 -8.20 14.69 9.41
C PRO A 250 -9.70 14.90 9.17
N LEU A 251 -10.49 13.90 9.54
CA LEU A 251 -11.95 13.95 9.52
C LEU A 251 -12.46 14.11 10.95
N TYR A 252 -13.09 15.23 11.27
CA TYR A 252 -13.54 15.55 12.63
C TYR A 252 -14.92 14.97 12.93
N GLN A 253 -15.81 14.97 11.93
CA GLN A 253 -17.13 14.35 12.05
C GLN A 253 -17.12 13.02 11.28
N VAL A 254 -16.98 11.94 12.03
CA VAL A 254 -16.85 10.58 11.48
C VAL A 254 -18.16 9.81 11.46
N ASN A 255 -19.26 10.42 11.93
CA ASN A 255 -20.53 9.76 12.15
C ASN A 255 -21.72 10.64 11.79
N HIS A 256 -22.81 9.99 11.35
CA HIS A 256 -24.12 10.57 11.13
C HIS A 256 -25.13 10.06 12.18
N LEU A 257 -26.15 10.84 12.46
CA LEU A 257 -27.26 10.53 13.39
C LEU A 257 -26.74 10.01 14.74
N GLY A 258 -25.86 10.80 15.38
CA GLY A 258 -25.31 10.46 16.70
C GLY A 258 -24.49 9.18 16.73
N GLY A 259 -24.14 8.60 15.57
CA GLY A 259 -23.30 7.44 15.46
C GLY A 259 -23.94 6.17 14.89
N LEU A 260 -25.17 6.28 14.42
CA LEU A 260 -25.84 5.14 13.78
C LEU A 260 -25.16 4.74 12.46
N PHE A 261 -24.58 5.69 11.74
CA PHE A 261 -23.83 5.48 10.49
C PHE A 261 -22.47 6.17 10.57
N SER A 262 -21.44 5.55 10.01
CA SER A 262 -20.16 6.23 9.81
C SER A 262 -20.19 7.14 8.58
N ALA A 263 -19.34 8.16 8.56
CA ALA A 263 -19.19 9.05 7.42
C ALA A 263 -18.38 8.40 6.26
N PHE A 264 -17.90 7.18 6.43
CA PHE A 264 -17.09 6.48 5.45
C PHE A 264 -17.96 5.65 4.50
N ASN A 265 -17.87 5.95 3.21
CA ASN A 265 -18.47 5.11 2.17
C ASN A 265 -17.50 3.97 1.83
N THR A 266 -17.86 2.73 2.18
CA THR A 266 -16.99 1.56 2.01
C THR A 266 -16.71 1.20 0.56
N ASP A 267 -17.55 1.60 -0.40
CA ASP A 267 -17.35 1.30 -1.83
C ASP A 267 -16.10 1.96 -2.41
N ILE A 268 -15.73 3.15 -1.86
CA ILE A 268 -14.54 3.87 -2.31
C ILE A 268 -13.29 3.54 -1.51
N ILE A 269 -13.39 2.78 -0.43
CA ILE A 269 -12.25 2.46 0.41
C ILE A 269 -11.38 1.43 -0.31
N LYS A 270 -10.08 1.72 -0.38
CA LYS A 270 -9.04 0.84 -0.88
C LYS A 270 -8.39 0.03 0.23
N ASN A 271 -8.02 0.72 1.31
CA ASN A 271 -7.34 0.13 2.46
C ASN A 271 -7.59 0.97 3.70
N VAL A 272 -7.62 0.32 4.85
CA VAL A 272 -7.67 0.98 6.15
C VAL A 272 -6.52 0.46 7.00
N ASP A 273 -5.67 1.36 7.43
CA ASP A 273 -4.65 1.06 8.42
C ASP A 273 -5.09 1.56 9.79
N PHE A 274 -5.39 0.64 10.70
CA PHE A 274 -5.79 0.94 12.05
C PHE A 274 -4.66 0.66 13.04
N TYR A 275 -4.17 1.70 13.69
CA TYR A 275 -3.15 1.64 14.72
C TYR A 275 -3.82 1.77 16.09
N LYS A 276 -3.94 0.65 16.81
CA LYS A 276 -4.51 0.61 18.17
C LYS A 276 -3.54 1.15 19.23
N SER A 277 -2.24 1.15 18.93
CA SER A 277 -1.15 1.68 19.75
C SER A 277 0.12 1.79 18.90
N GLY A 278 1.14 2.51 19.38
CA GLY A 278 2.45 2.54 18.74
C GLY A 278 2.44 3.07 17.30
N PHE A 279 1.59 4.05 17.01
CA PHE A 279 1.51 4.64 15.68
C PHE A 279 2.79 5.43 15.32
N PRO A 280 3.19 5.45 14.04
CA PRO A 280 4.37 6.17 13.56
C PRO A 280 4.36 7.65 13.90
N ALA A 281 5.55 8.26 14.05
CA ALA A 281 5.73 9.67 14.42
C ALA A 281 5.11 10.68 13.42
N ARG A 282 4.76 10.23 12.21
CA ARG A 282 4.03 11.06 11.22
C ARG A 282 2.60 11.40 11.65
N TYR A 283 2.03 10.63 12.57
CA TYR A 283 0.70 10.89 13.12
C TYR A 283 0.82 11.61 14.46
N GLY A 284 0.01 12.64 14.66
CA GLY A 284 -0.01 13.40 15.89
C GLY A 284 -1.39 13.98 16.19
N GLY A 285 -1.52 14.68 17.34
CA GLY A 285 -2.72 15.40 17.72
C GLY A 285 -3.82 14.54 18.39
N ARG A 286 -3.60 13.23 18.57
CA ARG A 286 -4.50 12.31 19.27
C ARG A 286 -3.69 11.31 20.10
N LEU A 287 -4.32 10.70 21.12
CA LEU A 287 -3.63 9.92 22.14
C LEU A 287 -3.91 8.42 22.07
N SER A 288 -5.10 8.02 21.60
CA SER A 288 -5.57 6.64 21.71
C SER A 288 -5.23 5.81 20.46
N SER A 289 -5.78 6.16 19.31
CA SER A 289 -5.59 5.39 18.09
C SER A 289 -5.55 6.25 16.83
N VAL A 290 -5.12 5.64 15.71
CA VAL A 290 -5.14 6.25 14.38
C VAL A 290 -5.81 5.30 13.40
N VAL A 291 -6.80 5.80 12.66
CA VAL A 291 -7.47 5.14 11.55
C VAL A 291 -7.14 5.89 10.28
N ASP A 292 -6.23 5.36 9.46
CA ASP A 292 -5.83 5.96 8.17
C ASP A 292 -6.57 5.25 7.04
N VAL A 293 -7.57 5.93 6.47
CA VAL A 293 -8.42 5.43 5.39
C VAL A 293 -7.91 5.95 4.06
N ARG A 294 -7.61 5.05 3.15
CA ARG A 294 -7.18 5.35 1.78
C ARG A 294 -8.30 5.02 0.81
N THR A 295 -8.59 5.95 -0.09
CA THR A 295 -9.61 5.76 -1.12
C THR A 295 -9.00 5.26 -2.42
N LYS A 296 -9.81 4.54 -3.23
CA LYS A 296 -9.46 4.06 -4.57
C LYS A 296 -9.10 5.21 -5.50
N GLU A 297 -8.15 4.97 -6.39
CA GLU A 297 -7.68 5.97 -7.36
C GLU A 297 -8.57 6.03 -8.61
N GLY A 298 -9.37 5.00 -8.82
CA GLY A 298 -10.18 4.81 -10.01
C GLY A 298 -9.45 4.06 -11.12
N ASN A 299 -10.23 3.41 -11.98
CA ASN A 299 -9.70 2.58 -13.06
C ASN A 299 -9.11 3.46 -14.18
N THR A 300 -7.87 3.17 -14.60
CA THR A 300 -7.18 3.92 -15.66
C THR A 300 -7.48 3.43 -17.07
N LYS A 301 -8.18 2.28 -17.22
CA LYS A 301 -8.39 1.59 -18.51
C LYS A 301 -9.82 1.56 -18.95
N GLU A 302 -10.76 1.30 -18.03
CA GLU A 302 -12.17 1.06 -18.31
C GLU A 302 -13.06 1.79 -17.32
N PHE A 303 -14.31 2.04 -17.72
CA PHE A 303 -15.33 2.63 -16.85
C PHE A 303 -16.02 1.53 -16.06
N HIS A 304 -16.13 1.73 -14.76
CA HIS A 304 -16.88 0.86 -13.86
C HIS A 304 -17.85 1.68 -13.04
N GLY A 305 -18.96 1.06 -12.65
CA GLY A 305 -19.93 1.67 -11.77
C GLY A 305 -20.55 0.62 -10.86
N THR A 306 -20.79 1.00 -9.61
CA THR A 306 -21.51 0.20 -8.65
C THR A 306 -22.73 0.95 -8.13
N PHE A 307 -23.81 0.23 -7.92
CA PHE A 307 -25.03 0.73 -7.31
C PHE A 307 -25.45 -0.23 -6.21
N SER A 308 -25.71 0.30 -5.03
CA SER A 308 -26.17 -0.47 -3.87
C SER A 308 -27.36 0.21 -3.24
N LEU A 309 -28.40 -0.58 -2.95
CA LEU A 309 -29.62 -0.13 -2.32
C LEU A 309 -29.82 -0.90 -1.02
N GLY A 310 -29.69 -0.20 0.10
CA GLY A 310 -29.99 -0.71 1.43
C GLY A 310 -31.37 -0.26 1.91
N LEU A 311 -31.80 -0.77 3.07
CA LEU A 311 -33.09 -0.39 3.67
C LEU A 311 -33.10 1.09 4.08
N LEU A 312 -31.99 1.61 4.61
CA LEU A 312 -31.90 2.97 5.16
C LEU A 312 -31.07 3.93 4.31
N ASP A 313 -30.24 3.42 3.40
CA ASP A 313 -29.37 4.23 2.55
C ASP A 313 -29.19 3.62 1.16
N GLY A 314 -28.72 4.43 0.22
CA GLY A 314 -28.29 4.01 -1.10
C GLY A 314 -27.01 4.69 -1.51
N ARG A 315 -26.25 3.98 -2.32
CA ARG A 315 -24.92 4.36 -2.75
C ARG A 315 -24.77 4.17 -4.24
N ILE A 316 -24.05 5.06 -4.85
CA ILE A 316 -23.62 4.97 -6.24
C ILE A 316 -22.15 5.36 -6.31
N GLN A 317 -21.38 4.60 -7.06
CA GLN A 317 -20.00 4.91 -7.38
C GLN A 317 -19.82 4.81 -8.88
N PHE A 318 -18.98 5.69 -9.40
CA PHE A 318 -18.57 5.68 -10.80
C PHE A 318 -17.10 6.04 -10.92
N GLU A 319 -16.35 5.24 -11.65
CA GLU A 319 -14.91 5.43 -11.87
C GLU A 319 -14.52 5.14 -13.31
N GLY A 320 -13.41 5.70 -13.74
CA GLY A 320 -12.90 5.44 -15.08
C GLY A 320 -11.73 6.35 -15.49
N PRO A 321 -11.21 6.15 -16.71
CA PRO A 321 -10.14 6.95 -17.26
C PRO A 321 -10.64 8.31 -17.78
N ILE A 322 -9.97 9.40 -17.37
CA ILE A 322 -10.02 10.68 -18.09
C ILE A 322 -9.01 10.64 -19.23
N ILE A 323 -7.80 10.15 -18.93
CA ILE A 323 -6.75 9.89 -19.93
C ILE A 323 -6.27 8.46 -19.69
N LYS A 324 -6.44 7.59 -20.69
CA LYS A 324 -6.08 6.17 -20.58
C LYS A 324 -4.66 5.98 -20.07
N ASP A 325 -4.49 5.07 -19.11
CA ASP A 325 -3.22 4.72 -18.45
C ASP A 325 -2.51 5.87 -17.69
N LYS A 326 -3.11 7.07 -17.63
CA LYS A 326 -2.49 8.24 -16.98
C LYS A 326 -3.36 8.91 -15.95
N THR A 327 -4.63 9.17 -16.26
CA THR A 327 -5.52 9.95 -15.40
C THR A 327 -6.81 9.20 -15.20
N SER A 328 -7.14 8.94 -13.95
CA SER A 328 -8.39 8.31 -13.53
C SER A 328 -9.18 9.23 -12.60
N PHE A 329 -10.48 8.96 -12.50
CA PHE A 329 -11.35 9.55 -11.52
C PHE A 329 -12.16 8.46 -10.80
N ASN A 330 -12.57 8.77 -9.58
CA ASN A 330 -13.52 7.98 -8.79
C ASN A 330 -14.46 8.94 -8.07
N ILE A 331 -15.75 8.83 -8.30
CA ILE A 331 -16.79 9.64 -7.67
C ILE A 331 -17.79 8.69 -7.03
N ALA A 332 -18.16 8.98 -5.79
CA ALA A 332 -19.19 8.24 -5.09
C ALA A 332 -20.12 9.17 -4.32
N MET A 333 -21.38 8.77 -4.25
CA MET A 333 -22.41 9.44 -3.49
C MET A 333 -23.15 8.43 -2.63
N ARG A 334 -23.48 8.83 -1.41
CA ARG A 334 -24.33 8.07 -0.49
C ARG A 334 -25.39 8.99 0.07
N ARG A 335 -26.64 8.50 0.19
CA ARG A 335 -27.75 9.22 0.83
C ARG A 335 -28.58 8.26 1.67
N SER A 336 -28.97 8.70 2.85
CA SER A 336 -30.01 8.00 3.61
C SER A 336 -31.40 8.49 3.21
N TRP A 337 -32.39 7.61 3.31
CA TRP A 337 -33.80 7.93 3.12
C TRP A 337 -34.65 7.71 4.38
N ALA A 338 -34.05 7.90 5.55
CA ALA A 338 -34.79 7.85 6.80
C ALA A 338 -35.96 8.87 6.81
N ASP A 339 -35.81 10.01 6.13
CA ASP A 339 -36.86 11.00 5.92
C ASP A 339 -38.07 10.45 5.12
N LEU A 340 -37.86 9.57 4.17
CA LEU A 340 -38.89 8.91 3.38
C LEU A 340 -39.61 7.85 4.18
N ILE A 341 -38.89 7.06 4.99
CA ILE A 341 -39.44 5.98 5.81
C ILE A 341 -40.24 6.54 7.01
N THR A 342 -39.72 7.60 7.63
CA THR A 342 -40.38 8.21 8.80
C THR A 342 -41.64 9.03 8.42
N SER A 343 -41.69 9.57 7.20
CA SER A 343 -42.84 10.40 6.76
C SER A 343 -44.19 9.71 6.85
N PRO A 344 -44.42 8.47 6.33
CA PRO A 344 -45.70 7.79 6.49
C PRO A 344 -46.01 7.41 7.95
N VAL A 345 -44.96 7.09 8.76
CA VAL A 345 -45.15 6.78 10.18
C VAL A 345 -45.69 8.00 10.90
N PHE A 346 -45.10 9.17 10.75
CA PHE A 346 -45.59 10.41 11.35
C PHE A 346 -46.94 10.84 10.76
N PHE A 347 -47.24 10.54 9.50
CA PHE A 347 -48.57 10.77 8.93
C PHE A 347 -49.64 9.96 9.66
N LEU A 348 -49.44 8.67 9.92
CA LEU A 348 -50.36 7.80 10.63
C LEU A 348 -50.49 8.22 12.10
N LEU A 349 -49.40 8.52 12.80
CA LEU A 349 -49.41 8.99 14.18
C LEU A 349 -50.20 10.30 14.34
N ASN A 350 -49.97 11.25 13.45
CA ASN A 350 -50.66 12.55 13.46
C ASN A 350 -52.15 12.44 13.10
N ARG A 351 -52.54 11.37 12.38
CA ARG A 351 -53.94 11.09 12.11
C ARG A 351 -54.69 10.56 13.35
N SER A 352 -53.97 9.81 14.19
CA SER A 352 -54.52 9.30 15.46
C SER A 352 -54.57 10.35 16.57
N ASN A 353 -53.68 11.36 16.52
CA ASN A 353 -53.58 12.45 17.49
C ASN A 353 -53.59 13.81 16.78
N PRO A 354 -54.77 14.35 16.43
CA PRO A 354 -54.85 15.61 15.65
C PRO A 354 -54.36 16.85 16.42
N ASP A 355 -54.38 16.82 17.76
CA ASP A 355 -54.02 17.93 18.64
C ASP A 355 -52.52 17.95 18.99
N ASP A 356 -51.79 16.82 18.80
CA ASP A 356 -50.36 16.70 19.03
C ASP A 356 -49.66 16.21 17.74
N LYS A 357 -49.42 17.14 16.82
CA LYS A 357 -48.80 16.79 15.54
C LYS A 357 -47.29 16.90 15.62
N LYS A 358 -46.60 15.81 15.32
CA LYS A 358 -45.13 15.73 15.27
C LYS A 358 -44.65 15.38 13.87
N LYS A 359 -43.53 15.97 13.45
CA LYS A 359 -42.90 15.64 12.21
C LYS A 359 -41.38 15.69 12.39
N VAL A 360 -40.76 14.53 12.27
CA VAL A 360 -39.29 14.43 12.30
C VAL A 360 -38.83 13.94 10.94
N ARG A 361 -37.91 14.64 10.33
CA ARG A 361 -37.26 14.25 9.10
C ARG A 361 -35.75 14.28 9.32
N TYR A 362 -35.10 13.19 9.01
CA TYR A 362 -33.66 13.10 9.03
C TYR A 362 -33.17 12.50 7.71
N ALA A 363 -32.15 13.10 7.13
CA ALA A 363 -31.42 12.55 6.02
C ALA A 363 -29.96 13.01 6.10
N PHE A 364 -29.05 12.17 5.67
CA PHE A 364 -27.67 12.57 5.42
C PHE A 364 -27.27 12.29 3.97
N HIS A 365 -26.25 12.95 3.50
CA HIS A 365 -25.60 12.64 2.26
C HIS A 365 -24.09 12.87 2.34
N ASP A 366 -23.37 11.99 1.68
CA ASP A 366 -21.92 12.05 1.52
C ASP A 366 -21.58 12.06 0.04
N ILE A 367 -20.61 12.88 -0.32
CA ILE A 367 -20.02 12.95 -1.66
C ILE A 367 -18.53 12.82 -1.52
N ASN A 368 -17.97 11.91 -2.29
CA ASN A 368 -16.54 11.67 -2.37
C ASN A 368 -16.12 11.80 -3.84
N GLY A 369 -15.01 12.47 -4.07
CA GLY A 369 -14.41 12.58 -5.39
C GLY A 369 -12.91 12.49 -5.30
N LYS A 370 -12.29 11.74 -6.22
CA LYS A 370 -10.84 11.66 -6.36
C LYS A 370 -10.44 11.67 -7.81
N ILE A 371 -9.43 12.45 -8.13
CA ILE A 371 -8.78 12.46 -9.44
C ILE A 371 -7.31 12.16 -9.20
N THR A 372 -6.79 11.21 -9.95
CA THR A 372 -5.38 10.82 -9.86
C THR A 372 -4.73 10.93 -11.23
N HIS A 373 -3.60 11.64 -11.30
CA HIS A 373 -2.78 11.75 -12.51
C HIS A 373 -1.39 11.17 -12.27
N ARG A 374 -0.96 10.28 -13.16
CA ARG A 374 0.36 9.66 -13.14
C ARG A 374 1.24 10.29 -14.20
N PHE A 375 2.21 11.09 -13.78
CA PHE A 375 3.19 11.71 -14.68
C PHE A 375 4.25 10.71 -15.17
N SER A 376 4.68 9.82 -14.28
CA SER A 376 5.65 8.75 -14.54
C SER A 376 5.43 7.57 -13.60
N SER A 377 6.23 6.51 -13.73
CA SER A 377 6.19 5.38 -12.79
C SER A 377 6.44 5.79 -11.33
N ASN A 378 7.18 6.88 -11.12
CA ASN A 378 7.60 7.33 -9.79
C ASN A 378 6.86 8.59 -9.30
N ASN A 379 6.11 9.28 -10.16
CA ASN A 379 5.45 10.55 -9.84
C ASN A 379 3.95 10.48 -10.11
N LYS A 380 3.17 10.67 -9.05
CA LYS A 380 1.71 10.65 -9.06
C LYS A 380 1.18 11.84 -8.25
N LEU A 381 0.14 12.48 -8.74
CA LEU A 381 -0.61 13.52 -8.05
C LEU A 381 -2.07 13.08 -7.91
N SER A 382 -2.61 13.21 -6.71
CA SER A 382 -4.02 12.94 -6.43
C SER A 382 -4.67 14.15 -5.77
N LEU A 383 -5.89 14.44 -6.17
CA LEU A 383 -6.77 15.42 -5.54
C LEU A 383 -8.00 14.68 -5.04
N SER A 384 -8.25 14.75 -3.73
CA SER A 384 -9.42 14.16 -3.06
C SER A 384 -10.33 15.26 -2.52
N VAL A 385 -11.63 15.08 -2.64
CA VAL A 385 -12.67 15.96 -2.11
C VAL A 385 -13.67 15.11 -1.34
N PHE A 386 -14.02 15.56 -0.15
CA PHE A 386 -15.08 14.96 0.68
C PHE A 386 -16.06 16.03 1.13
N SER A 387 -17.36 15.73 1.09
CA SER A 387 -18.44 16.53 1.66
C SER A 387 -19.47 15.62 2.30
N GLY A 388 -19.71 15.81 3.59
CA GLY A 388 -20.78 15.14 4.34
C GLY A 388 -21.71 16.19 4.95
N ASN A 389 -23.02 15.91 4.97
CA ASN A 389 -24.02 16.81 5.51
C ASN A 389 -25.18 16.03 6.15
N ASP A 390 -25.61 16.48 7.32
CA ASP A 390 -26.77 15.98 8.07
C ASP A 390 -27.89 17.00 8.05
N LEU A 391 -29.08 16.58 7.70
CA LEU A 391 -30.30 17.39 7.74
C LEU A 391 -31.28 16.81 8.76
N LEU A 392 -31.44 17.49 9.88
CA LEU A 392 -32.47 17.15 10.87
C LEU A 392 -33.51 18.29 10.91
N LYS A 393 -34.77 17.96 10.66
CA LYS A 393 -35.91 18.87 10.83
C LYS A 393 -36.93 18.24 11.75
N ALA A 394 -37.11 18.82 12.92
CA ALA A 394 -38.16 18.46 13.85
C ALA A 394 -39.18 19.60 13.95
N LYS A 395 -40.46 19.26 13.89
CA LYS A 395 -41.55 20.20 14.11
C LYS A 395 -42.56 19.52 15.02
N ALA A 396 -42.97 20.23 16.05
CA ALA A 396 -44.11 19.82 16.92
C ALA A 396 -45.12 20.94 16.96
N ARG A 397 -46.38 20.58 16.93
CA ARG A 397 -47.51 21.48 17.12
C ARG A 397 -48.45 20.84 18.13
N GLN A 398 -48.70 21.52 19.21
CA GLN A 398 -49.70 21.16 20.23
C GLN A 398 -50.82 22.17 20.23
N VAL A 399 -52.01 21.70 20.31
CA VAL A 399 -53.24 22.49 20.49
C VAL A 399 -53.76 22.22 21.89
N PHE A 400 -53.93 23.28 22.70
CA PHE A 400 -54.44 23.19 24.05
C PHE A 400 -55.98 23.36 24.07
N ASP A 401 -56.64 22.92 25.11
CA ASP A 401 -58.12 22.97 25.25
C ASP A 401 -58.67 24.41 25.21
N ASP A 402 -57.84 25.42 25.52
CA ASP A 402 -58.19 26.85 25.46
C ASP A 402 -58.05 27.43 24.05
N GLY A 403 -57.66 26.63 23.05
CA GLY A 403 -57.47 27.07 21.67
C GLY A 403 -56.11 27.71 21.37
N GLU A 404 -55.18 27.76 22.35
CA GLU A 404 -53.79 28.20 22.12
C GLU A 404 -53.01 27.15 21.36
N HIS A 405 -52.09 27.63 20.54
CA HIS A 405 -51.19 26.77 19.73
C HIS A 405 -49.74 27.00 20.13
N TYR A 406 -49.01 25.93 20.37
CA TYR A 406 -47.57 25.94 20.53
C TYR A 406 -46.89 25.28 19.30
N ASP A 407 -46.09 26.07 18.57
CA ASP A 407 -45.32 25.58 17.44
C ASP A 407 -43.82 25.66 17.79
N SER A 408 -43.11 24.56 17.67
CA SER A 408 -41.66 24.46 17.85
C SER A 408 -40.97 23.79 16.69
#